data_d6ecfdbb3bc0f07591c8c8094af4b076
#
_entry.id   d6ecfdbb3bc0f07591c8c8094af4b076
#
_cell.length_a   1.000
_cell.length_b   1.000
_cell.length_c   1.000
_cell.angle_alpha   90.00
_cell.angle_beta   90.00
_cell.angle_gamma   90.00
#
_symmetry.space_group_name_H-M   'P 1'
#
loop_
_entity.id
_entity.type
_entity.pdbx_description
1 polymer ?
#
loop_
_entity_poly.entity_id
_entity_poly.type
_entity_poly.pdbx_seq_one_letter_code
_entity_poly.pdbx_strand_id
1 'polypeptide(L)'
;AGMVASMAACGNTNSNGSASADNKDASATAENTDSDLAYVKDKGTLVVGITDFEPMDYQDENGNWIGFDADLASAFAESLGVDVEFVEIDWDNKILELDGKTIDCVWNGMTLTDEVTSSMSCTNAYCNNAQVVVVPSSEADKYQDTDSLKDLTFAVESGSAGEAQANELGLNYTAVTAQSDALMEVAAGTSDAAIIDSLMAGAMVGEGTGYANLTYTIGLNDEEYGVGFRKGSDLTEELNNFFKSSYADGSMEQIAEKYGVQAAVVEQK
;
A
#
# COMPACT_ATOMS: atom_id res chain seq x y z
N ALA A 1 68.99 -14.33 -7.96
CA ALA A 1 69.69 -14.10 -9.21
C ALA A 1 68.69 -13.99 -10.32
N GLY A 2 68.49 -12.95 -11.02
CA GLY A 2 69.07 -11.78 -11.55
C GLY A 2 68.02 -11.25 -12.51
N MET A 3 67.59 -10.05 -12.36
CA MET A 3 67.80 -8.85 -13.17
C MET A 3 67.89 -9.11 -14.69
N VAL A 4 67.10 -8.38 -15.53
CA VAL A 4 67.54 -7.11 -16.17
C VAL A 4 66.38 -6.51 -16.97
N ALA A 5 66.19 -5.20 -16.85
CA ALA A 5 65.41 -4.28 -17.64
C ALA A 5 66.00 -3.92 -18.97
N SER A 6 65.27 -3.33 -19.92
CA SER A 6 65.59 -2.21 -20.85
C SER A 6 64.43 -1.98 -21.80
N MET A 7 63.78 -0.90 -21.82
CA MET A 7 63.92 0.46 -22.33
C MET A 7 63.99 0.65 -23.85
N ALA A 8 63.06 1.50 -24.33
CA ALA A 8 63.12 2.57 -25.34
C ALA A 8 63.03 2.16 -26.81
N ALA A 9 62.55 2.90 -27.77
CA ALA A 9 62.11 4.27 -27.91
C ALA A 9 61.31 4.46 -29.25
N CYS A 10 60.54 5.49 -29.31
CA CYS A 10 60.08 6.38 -30.38
C CYS A 10 60.31 6.07 -31.87
N GLY A 11 59.30 6.32 -32.68
CA GLY A 11 59.38 6.58 -34.10
C GLY A 11 58.02 7.04 -34.66
N ASN A 12 57.91 8.34 -34.81
CA ASN A 12 56.84 9.07 -35.49
C ASN A 12 57.05 9.03 -37.01
N THR A 13 55.95 8.74 -37.79
CA THR A 13 55.78 9.39 -39.10
C THR A 13 54.31 9.28 -39.58
N ASN A 14 53.89 10.42 -40.02
CA ASN A 14 52.64 10.83 -40.60
C ASN A 14 52.44 10.28 -42.03
N SER A 15 51.24 9.83 -42.42
CA SER A 15 50.71 10.16 -43.74
C SER A 15 49.22 9.75 -43.92
N ASN A 16 48.53 10.67 -44.39
CA ASN A 16 47.18 10.93 -44.84
C ASN A 16 46.58 9.79 -45.75
N GLY A 17 45.32 9.45 -45.48
CA GLY A 17 44.54 8.59 -46.41
C GLY A 17 43.07 8.55 -45.98
N SER A 18 42.28 9.40 -46.63
CA SER A 18 40.82 9.49 -46.54
C SER A 18 40.16 8.19 -47.01
N ALA A 19 39.28 7.61 -46.18
CA ALA A 19 38.19 6.75 -46.65
C ALA A 19 37.01 6.81 -45.66
N SER A 20 35.89 7.28 -46.16
CA SER A 20 34.59 7.23 -45.51
C SER A 20 34.20 5.78 -45.17
N ALA A 21 33.82 5.54 -43.95
CA ALA A 21 33.08 4.35 -43.57
C ALA A 21 31.97 4.77 -42.61
N ASP A 22 30.78 4.37 -42.97
CA ASP A 22 29.48 4.58 -42.33
C ASP A 22 29.55 4.37 -40.80
N ASN A 23 29.25 5.42 -40.11
CA ASN A 23 28.99 5.38 -38.66
C ASN A 23 27.56 4.90 -38.51
N LYS A 24 27.35 3.59 -38.33
CA LYS A 24 26.13 3.08 -37.73
C LYS A 24 26.14 3.51 -36.27
N ASP A 25 25.36 4.53 -36.04
CA ASP A 25 24.95 4.98 -34.71
C ASP A 25 24.19 3.83 -34.03
N ALA A 26 24.92 3.04 -33.27
CA ALA A 26 24.34 2.16 -32.28
C ALA A 26 24.04 3.04 -31.07
N SER A 27 22.88 3.69 -31.11
CA SER A 27 22.25 4.24 -29.92
C SER A 27 21.95 3.07 -28.99
N ALA A 28 22.94 2.71 -28.16
CA ALA A 28 22.66 1.95 -26.97
C ALA A 28 21.82 2.88 -26.10
N THR A 29 20.52 2.69 -26.09
CA THR A 29 19.67 3.16 -24.99
C THR A 29 20.30 2.61 -23.72
N ALA A 30 20.86 3.49 -22.92
CA ALA A 30 21.24 3.15 -21.55
C ALA A 30 19.95 2.63 -20.91
N GLU A 31 19.89 1.31 -20.67
CA GLU A 31 18.86 0.73 -19.85
C GLU A 31 18.91 1.46 -18.52
N ASN A 32 17.79 2.09 -18.16
CA ASN A 32 17.63 2.80 -16.91
C ASN A 32 17.63 1.74 -15.79
N THR A 33 18.81 1.50 -15.20
CA THR A 33 19.01 0.45 -14.19
C THR A 33 18.26 0.73 -12.88
N ASP A 34 17.55 1.87 -12.78
CA ASP A 34 16.80 2.30 -11.61
C ASP A 34 15.26 2.24 -11.82
N SER A 35 14.76 1.64 -12.91
CA SER A 35 13.32 1.49 -13.17
C SER A 35 12.75 0.33 -12.36
N ASP A 36 11.84 0.62 -11.43
CA ASP A 36 11.07 -0.41 -10.72
C ASP A 36 10.16 -1.21 -11.66
N LEU A 37 9.61 -0.55 -12.68
CA LEU A 37 8.80 -1.22 -13.72
C LEU A 37 9.62 -2.26 -14.47
N ALA A 38 10.86 -1.92 -14.89
CA ALA A 38 11.74 -2.88 -15.54
C ALA A 38 12.10 -4.02 -14.58
N TYR A 39 12.43 -3.71 -13.32
CA TYR A 39 12.72 -4.70 -12.29
C TYR A 39 11.58 -5.69 -12.08
N VAL A 40 10.34 -5.22 -11.95
CA VAL A 40 9.15 -6.07 -11.77
C VAL A 40 8.89 -6.92 -13.01
N LYS A 41 9.03 -6.35 -14.22
CA LYS A 41 8.87 -7.10 -15.48
C LYS A 41 9.93 -8.17 -15.67
N ASP A 42 11.18 -7.88 -15.37
CA ASP A 42 12.28 -8.85 -15.48
C ASP A 42 12.14 -9.99 -14.46
N LYS A 43 11.68 -9.67 -13.26
CA LYS A 43 11.37 -10.64 -12.21
C LYS A 43 10.12 -11.47 -12.53
N GLY A 44 9.18 -10.92 -13.32
CA GLY A 44 7.93 -11.56 -13.71
C GLY A 44 6.84 -11.57 -12.62
N THR A 45 7.02 -10.82 -11.54
CA THR A 45 6.09 -10.81 -10.39
C THR A 45 6.02 -9.43 -9.76
N LEU A 46 4.81 -8.96 -9.46
CA LEU A 46 4.54 -7.81 -8.61
C LEU A 46 4.27 -8.32 -7.18
N VAL A 47 5.12 -7.98 -6.23
CA VAL A 47 4.96 -8.37 -4.82
C VAL A 47 4.27 -7.25 -4.06
N VAL A 48 3.08 -7.53 -3.53
CA VAL A 48 2.19 -6.58 -2.85
C VAL A 48 2.23 -6.82 -1.35
N GLY A 49 2.62 -5.82 -0.57
CA GLY A 49 2.57 -5.85 0.89
C GLY A 49 1.18 -5.51 1.40
N ILE A 50 0.61 -6.41 2.21
CA ILE A 50 -0.75 -6.35 2.72
C ILE A 50 -0.83 -6.73 4.21
N THR A 51 -1.98 -6.47 4.82
CA THR A 51 -2.42 -7.07 6.09
C THR A 51 -3.81 -7.68 5.90
N ASP A 52 -4.30 -8.46 6.86
CA ASP A 52 -5.68 -8.94 6.88
C ASP A 52 -6.64 -7.78 7.15
N PHE A 53 -7.25 -7.27 6.10
CA PHE A 53 -8.09 -6.08 6.10
C PHE A 53 -9.32 -6.25 5.18
N GLU A 54 -10.38 -6.92 5.66
CA GLU A 54 -11.66 -6.97 4.92
C GLU A 54 -12.34 -5.59 4.90
N PRO A 55 -12.81 -5.08 3.74
CA PRO A 55 -13.00 -5.77 2.45
C PRO A 55 -11.89 -5.49 1.41
N MET A 56 -10.76 -4.93 1.83
CA MET A 56 -9.67 -4.51 0.92
C MET A 56 -8.78 -5.69 0.53
N ASP A 57 -8.22 -6.40 1.52
CA ASP A 57 -7.36 -7.59 1.35
C ASP A 57 -7.67 -8.58 2.46
N TYR A 58 -8.19 -9.75 2.13
CA TYR A 58 -8.51 -10.80 3.09
C TYR A 58 -8.54 -12.17 2.41
N GLN A 59 -8.53 -13.23 3.20
CA GLN A 59 -8.52 -14.58 2.65
C GLN A 59 -9.94 -15.15 2.55
N ASP A 60 -10.21 -15.82 1.42
CA ASP A 60 -11.39 -16.66 1.27
C ASP A 60 -11.27 -17.99 2.05
N GLU A 61 -12.30 -18.81 2.03
CA GLU A 61 -12.32 -20.13 2.69
C GLU A 61 -11.23 -21.09 2.19
N ASN A 62 -10.62 -20.83 1.03
CA ASN A 62 -9.57 -21.64 0.43
C ASN A 62 -8.16 -21.06 0.69
N GLY A 63 -8.07 -19.92 1.39
CA GLY A 63 -6.83 -19.23 1.66
C GLY A 63 -6.31 -18.38 0.50
N ASN A 64 -7.15 -18.05 -0.49
CA ASN A 64 -6.78 -17.12 -1.56
C ASN A 64 -7.02 -15.70 -1.09
N TRP A 65 -6.09 -14.81 -1.39
CA TRP A 65 -6.28 -13.38 -1.17
C TRP A 65 -7.31 -12.82 -2.14
N ILE A 66 -8.32 -12.16 -1.59
CA ILE A 66 -9.42 -11.49 -2.28
C ILE A 66 -9.67 -10.14 -1.63
N GLY A 67 -10.49 -9.32 -2.22
CA GLY A 67 -10.83 -7.98 -1.73
C GLY A 67 -10.73 -6.94 -2.84
N PHE A 68 -11.14 -5.72 -2.54
CA PHE A 68 -11.12 -4.64 -3.52
C PHE A 68 -9.69 -4.33 -3.98
N ASP A 69 -8.76 -4.20 -3.04
CA ASP A 69 -7.36 -3.93 -3.34
C ASP A 69 -6.67 -5.14 -3.98
N ALA A 70 -6.91 -6.35 -3.46
CA ALA A 70 -6.34 -7.58 -4.01
C ALA A 70 -6.76 -7.83 -5.46
N ASP A 71 -8.04 -7.61 -5.80
CA ASP A 71 -8.54 -7.78 -7.17
C ASP A 71 -7.98 -6.68 -8.10
N LEU A 72 -7.90 -5.42 -7.64
CA LEU A 72 -7.27 -4.34 -8.42
C LEU A 72 -5.78 -4.58 -8.64
N ALA A 73 -5.04 -5.03 -7.61
CA ALA A 73 -3.63 -5.34 -7.72
C ALA A 73 -3.37 -6.49 -8.70
N SER A 74 -4.25 -7.50 -8.67
CA SER A 74 -4.20 -8.62 -9.63
C SER A 74 -4.44 -8.16 -11.07
N ALA A 75 -5.42 -7.30 -11.29
CA ALA A 75 -5.70 -6.72 -12.60
C ALA A 75 -4.57 -5.79 -13.08
N PHE A 76 -3.94 -5.03 -12.19
CA PHE A 76 -2.78 -4.22 -12.52
C PHE A 76 -1.58 -5.08 -12.92
N ALA A 77 -1.25 -6.12 -12.14
CA ALA A 77 -0.17 -7.06 -12.48
C ALA A 77 -0.40 -7.72 -13.85
N GLU A 78 -1.63 -8.17 -14.14
CA GLU A 78 -2.02 -8.69 -15.45
C GLU A 78 -1.77 -7.66 -16.56
N SER A 79 -2.11 -6.39 -16.34
CA SER A 79 -1.87 -5.31 -17.31
C SER A 79 -0.39 -5.07 -17.61
N LEU A 80 0.49 -5.37 -16.66
CA LEU A 80 1.95 -5.32 -16.82
C LEU A 80 2.52 -6.59 -17.47
N GLY A 81 1.71 -7.67 -17.56
CA GLY A 81 2.14 -8.97 -18.04
C GLY A 81 2.98 -9.77 -17.05
N VAL A 82 2.74 -9.57 -15.74
CA VAL A 82 3.43 -10.27 -14.64
C VAL A 82 2.43 -10.94 -13.70
N ASP A 83 2.90 -11.88 -12.90
CA ASP A 83 2.14 -12.50 -11.82
C ASP A 83 2.02 -11.52 -10.63
N VAL A 84 1.02 -11.73 -9.77
CA VAL A 84 0.89 -11.05 -8.48
C VAL A 84 1.23 -12.00 -7.34
N GLU A 85 1.93 -11.49 -6.34
CA GLU A 85 2.21 -12.19 -5.08
C GLU A 85 1.83 -11.28 -3.92
N PHE A 86 1.01 -11.78 -2.99
CA PHE A 86 0.63 -11.07 -1.78
C PHE A 86 1.49 -11.53 -0.60
N VAL A 87 2.11 -10.59 0.09
CA VAL A 87 2.95 -10.84 1.27
C VAL A 87 2.33 -10.09 2.45
N GLU A 88 1.95 -10.85 3.46
CA GLU A 88 1.48 -10.26 4.71
C GLU A 88 2.67 -9.67 5.48
N ILE A 89 2.56 -8.41 5.85
CA ILE A 89 3.61 -7.64 6.53
C ILE A 89 3.11 -7.12 7.88
N ASP A 90 4.03 -6.83 8.78
CA ASP A 90 3.74 -5.96 9.92
C ASP A 90 3.58 -4.53 9.40
N TRP A 91 2.42 -3.92 9.63
CA TRP A 91 2.09 -2.61 9.06
C TRP A 91 3.08 -1.50 9.45
N ASP A 92 3.60 -1.56 10.67
CA ASP A 92 4.63 -0.64 11.16
C ASP A 92 5.94 -0.70 10.37
N ASN A 93 6.22 -1.84 9.72
CA ASN A 93 7.42 -2.08 8.93
C ASN A 93 7.25 -1.79 7.42
N LYS A 94 6.10 -1.32 6.95
CA LYS A 94 5.77 -1.16 5.52
C LYS A 94 6.81 -0.38 4.71
N ILE A 95 7.36 0.69 5.27
CA ILE A 95 8.39 1.50 4.60
C ILE A 95 9.71 0.71 4.50
N LEU A 96 10.09 0.02 5.57
CA LEU A 96 11.31 -0.80 5.62
C LEU A 96 11.26 -1.97 4.62
N GLU A 97 10.11 -2.67 4.56
CA GLU A 97 9.87 -3.77 3.63
C GLU A 97 9.93 -3.30 2.17
N LEU A 98 9.36 -2.13 1.88
CA LEU A 98 9.37 -1.52 0.56
C LEU A 98 10.79 -1.12 0.13
N ASP A 99 11.53 -0.42 0.99
CA ASP A 99 12.90 0.02 0.73
C ASP A 99 13.86 -1.17 0.61
N GLY A 100 13.63 -2.23 1.40
CA GLY A 100 14.36 -3.48 1.37
C GLY A 100 14.09 -4.37 0.16
N LYS A 101 13.12 -4.01 -0.70
CA LYS A 101 12.68 -4.79 -1.88
C LYS A 101 12.12 -6.18 -1.54
N THR A 102 11.64 -6.39 -0.33
CA THR A 102 10.84 -7.57 0.03
C THR A 102 9.46 -7.49 -0.58
N ILE A 103 8.94 -6.28 -0.74
CA ILE A 103 7.73 -5.97 -1.49
C ILE A 103 8.01 -4.90 -2.55
N ASP A 104 7.15 -4.82 -3.57
CA ASP A 104 7.26 -3.82 -4.64
C ASP A 104 6.32 -2.64 -4.45
N CYS A 105 5.22 -2.86 -3.76
CA CYS A 105 4.28 -1.82 -3.36
C CYS A 105 3.59 -2.18 -2.03
N VAL A 106 3.07 -1.13 -1.39
CA VAL A 106 2.14 -1.24 -0.25
C VAL A 106 0.75 -0.88 -0.77
N TRP A 107 -0.14 -1.86 -0.81
CA TRP A 107 -1.49 -1.70 -1.34
C TRP A 107 -2.49 -2.40 -0.44
N ASN A 108 -3.00 -1.70 0.56
CA ASN A 108 -3.79 -2.27 1.66
C ASN A 108 -4.65 -1.20 2.34
N GLY A 109 -5.46 -0.46 1.56
CA GLY A 109 -6.21 0.65 2.12
C GLY A 109 -5.29 1.63 2.87
N MET A 110 -4.17 2.00 2.24
CA MET A 110 -3.16 2.81 2.91
C MET A 110 -3.54 4.28 2.90
N THR A 111 -3.75 4.84 4.08
CA THR A 111 -4.01 6.27 4.26
C THR A 111 -2.83 7.11 3.82
N LEU A 112 -3.09 8.13 3.01
CA LEU A 112 -2.12 9.10 2.52
C LEU A 112 -1.76 10.12 3.62
N THR A 113 -1.05 9.68 4.64
CA THR A 113 -0.53 10.54 5.71
C THR A 113 0.71 11.30 5.27
N ASP A 114 1.11 12.34 6.00
CA ASP A 114 2.35 13.08 5.75
C ASP A 114 3.58 12.16 5.82
N GLU A 115 3.60 11.20 6.74
CA GLU A 115 4.68 10.21 6.85
C GLU A 115 4.78 9.36 5.57
N VAL A 116 3.66 8.79 5.14
CA VAL A 116 3.58 7.94 3.94
C VAL A 116 3.98 8.71 2.69
N THR A 117 3.40 9.88 2.46
CA THR A 117 3.66 10.69 1.25
C THR A 117 5.08 11.28 1.21
N SER A 118 5.72 11.50 2.36
CA SER A 118 7.12 11.90 2.43
C SER A 118 8.10 10.75 2.19
N SER A 119 7.72 9.52 2.56
CA SER A 119 8.58 8.34 2.51
C SER A 119 8.45 7.52 1.23
N MET A 120 7.30 7.55 0.56
CA MET A 120 6.99 6.78 -0.63
C MET A 120 6.65 7.67 -1.83
N SER A 121 6.68 7.12 -3.03
CA SER A 121 5.97 7.65 -4.19
C SER A 121 4.56 7.08 -4.20
N CYS A 122 3.58 7.90 -3.85
CA CYS A 122 2.19 7.49 -3.73
C CYS A 122 1.39 7.80 -4.99
N THR A 123 0.42 6.93 -5.30
CA THR A 123 -0.56 7.19 -6.36
C THR A 123 -1.48 8.35 -6.00
N ASN A 124 -2.29 8.77 -6.97
CA ASN A 124 -3.51 9.52 -6.68
C ASN A 124 -4.39 8.73 -5.71
N ALA A 125 -5.19 9.44 -4.94
CA ALA A 125 -6.20 8.81 -4.09
C ALA A 125 -7.20 8.01 -4.95
N TYR A 126 -7.55 6.80 -4.50
CA TYR A 126 -8.52 5.95 -5.20
C TYR A 126 -9.76 5.62 -4.37
N CYS A 127 -9.70 5.77 -3.05
CA CYS A 127 -10.81 5.59 -2.12
C CYS A 127 -10.83 6.67 -1.04
N ASN A 128 -12.04 7.03 -0.59
CA ASN A 128 -12.26 7.79 0.64
C ASN A 128 -12.39 6.83 1.83
N ASN A 129 -11.97 7.27 2.99
CA ASN A 129 -12.09 6.56 4.26
C ASN A 129 -12.21 7.54 5.44
N ALA A 130 -12.38 7.00 6.62
CA ALA A 130 -12.30 7.70 7.91
C ALA A 130 -11.82 6.74 8.98
N GLN A 131 -11.20 7.23 10.03
CA GLN A 131 -10.98 6.47 11.24
C GLN A 131 -12.24 6.55 12.10
N VAL A 132 -12.71 5.41 12.61
CA VAL A 132 -13.93 5.33 13.43
C VAL A 132 -13.66 4.61 14.74
N VAL A 133 -14.46 4.97 15.75
CA VAL A 133 -14.41 4.34 17.07
C VAL A 133 -15.40 3.19 17.11
N VAL A 134 -14.92 1.99 17.40
CA VAL A 134 -15.71 0.78 17.61
C VAL A 134 -15.82 0.49 19.10
N VAL A 135 -17.05 0.20 19.55
CA VAL A 135 -17.38 -0.12 20.94
C VAL A 135 -18.40 -1.26 21.00
N PRO A 136 -18.58 -1.94 22.16
CA PRO A 136 -19.73 -2.82 22.34
C PRO A 136 -21.05 -2.08 22.11
N SER A 137 -22.00 -2.70 21.38
CA SER A 137 -23.28 -2.08 21.03
C SER A 137 -24.08 -1.64 22.27
N SER A 138 -23.94 -2.38 23.40
CA SER A 138 -24.56 -2.03 24.67
C SER A 138 -24.05 -0.75 25.31
N GLU A 139 -22.87 -0.27 24.88
CA GLU A 139 -22.19 0.89 25.44
C GLU A 139 -22.26 2.12 24.52
N ALA A 140 -22.78 1.95 23.30
CA ALA A 140 -22.75 2.95 22.24
C ALA A 140 -23.25 4.34 22.66
N ASP A 141 -24.35 4.39 23.41
CA ASP A 141 -24.96 5.65 23.85
C ASP A 141 -24.06 6.50 24.77
N LYS A 142 -23.02 5.88 25.37
CA LYS A 142 -22.09 6.56 26.27
C LYS A 142 -20.96 7.27 25.50
N TYR A 143 -20.68 6.86 24.27
CA TYR A 143 -19.49 7.25 23.52
C TYR A 143 -19.85 7.91 22.20
N GLN A 144 -20.39 9.13 22.28
CA GLN A 144 -20.91 9.89 21.15
C GLN A 144 -20.07 11.13 20.79
N ASP A 145 -19.05 11.44 21.58
CA ASP A 145 -18.09 12.53 21.36
C ASP A 145 -16.68 12.14 21.87
N THR A 146 -15.68 12.89 21.44
CA THR A 146 -14.27 12.60 21.78
C THR A 146 -13.97 12.80 23.27
N ASP A 147 -14.72 13.63 23.98
CA ASP A 147 -14.52 13.84 25.44
C ASP A 147 -14.90 12.59 26.25
N SER A 148 -15.90 11.84 25.77
CA SER A 148 -16.36 10.60 26.40
C SER A 148 -15.35 9.44 26.27
N LEU A 149 -14.36 9.55 25.41
CA LEU A 149 -13.40 8.49 25.09
C LEU A 149 -12.20 8.43 26.06
N LYS A 150 -11.96 9.48 26.85
CA LYS A 150 -10.68 9.71 27.57
C LYS A 150 -10.32 8.65 28.61
N ASP A 151 -11.30 7.99 29.18
CA ASP A 151 -11.10 6.97 30.20
C ASP A 151 -11.04 5.53 29.66
N LEU A 152 -11.20 5.37 28.32
CA LEU A 152 -11.17 4.07 27.65
C LEU A 152 -9.76 3.62 27.34
N THR A 153 -9.56 2.30 27.29
CA THR A 153 -8.38 1.66 26.71
C THR A 153 -8.74 1.17 25.31
N PHE A 154 -7.97 1.65 24.33
CA PHE A 154 -8.17 1.31 22.92
C PHE A 154 -7.25 0.18 22.47
N ALA A 155 -7.69 -0.58 21.47
CA ALA A 155 -6.81 -1.37 20.61
C ALA A 155 -6.68 -0.65 19.26
N VAL A 156 -5.45 -0.54 18.77
CA VAL A 156 -5.14 0.08 17.45
C VAL A 156 -4.02 -0.71 16.78
N GLU A 157 -4.03 -0.77 15.45
CA GLU A 157 -2.92 -1.37 14.71
C GLU A 157 -1.68 -0.47 14.78
N SER A 158 -0.52 -1.08 15.09
CA SER A 158 0.77 -0.37 15.16
C SER A 158 1.14 0.26 13.83
N GLY A 159 1.55 1.53 13.83
CA GLY A 159 1.92 2.28 12.64
C GLY A 159 0.77 2.68 11.73
N SER A 160 -0.48 2.55 12.18
CA SER A 160 -1.69 2.89 11.43
C SER A 160 -2.13 4.35 11.61
N ALA A 161 -3.05 4.79 10.74
CA ALA A 161 -3.75 6.05 10.90
C ALA A 161 -4.59 6.08 12.19
N GLY A 162 -5.13 4.93 12.62
CA GLY A 162 -5.85 4.78 13.89
C GLY A 162 -4.96 5.05 15.11
N GLU A 163 -3.73 4.54 15.09
CA GLU A 163 -2.75 4.85 16.15
C GLU A 163 -2.40 6.35 16.18
N ALA A 164 -2.25 6.96 15.01
CA ALA A 164 -2.01 8.40 14.89
C ALA A 164 -3.15 9.21 15.51
N GLN A 165 -4.41 8.82 15.26
CA GLN A 165 -5.59 9.46 15.87
C GLN A 165 -5.63 9.27 17.38
N ALA A 166 -5.30 8.08 17.90
CA ALA A 166 -5.22 7.83 19.33
C ALA A 166 -4.17 8.73 20.02
N ASN A 167 -3.01 8.90 19.38
CA ASN A 167 -1.95 9.78 19.87
C ASN A 167 -2.37 11.25 19.85
N GLU A 168 -2.98 11.72 18.77
CA GLU A 168 -3.46 13.10 18.62
C GLU A 168 -4.49 13.47 19.70
N LEU A 169 -5.38 12.55 20.00
CA LEU A 169 -6.44 12.72 21.02
C LEU A 169 -5.95 12.44 22.45
N GLY A 170 -4.71 11.95 22.62
CA GLY A 170 -4.15 11.59 23.92
C GLY A 170 -4.87 10.43 24.60
N LEU A 171 -5.36 9.47 23.83
CA LEU A 171 -6.07 8.28 24.33
C LEU A 171 -5.08 7.22 24.82
N ASN A 172 -5.53 6.41 25.79
CA ASN A 172 -4.77 5.23 26.21
C ASN A 172 -5.02 4.08 25.22
N TYR A 173 -3.98 3.46 24.73
CA TYR A 173 -4.15 2.34 23.80
C TYR A 173 -3.07 1.25 23.97
N THR A 174 -3.42 0.07 23.46
CA THR A 174 -2.51 -1.04 23.19
C THR A 174 -2.39 -1.20 21.68
N ALA A 175 -1.16 -1.22 21.19
CA ALA A 175 -0.88 -1.49 19.77
C ALA A 175 -0.98 -3.00 19.51
N VAL A 176 -1.66 -3.37 18.43
CA VAL A 176 -1.82 -4.74 17.92
C VAL A 176 -1.21 -4.85 16.53
N THR A 177 -1.07 -6.08 16.01
CA THR A 177 -0.39 -6.33 14.73
C THR A 177 -1.26 -5.99 13.52
N ALA A 178 -2.56 -6.23 13.60
CA ALA A 178 -3.52 -5.96 12.52
C ALA A 178 -4.80 -5.31 13.06
N GLN A 179 -5.54 -4.60 12.19
CA GLN A 179 -6.82 -4.00 12.60
C GLN A 179 -7.87 -5.06 12.99
N SER A 180 -7.85 -6.23 12.35
CA SER A 180 -8.70 -7.36 12.73
C SER A 180 -8.44 -7.83 14.17
N ASP A 181 -7.19 -7.77 14.65
CA ASP A 181 -6.85 -8.05 16.05
C ASP A 181 -7.48 -7.04 17.01
N ALA A 182 -7.54 -5.75 16.61
CA ALA A 182 -8.20 -4.73 17.42
C ALA A 182 -9.68 -5.02 17.64
N LEU A 183 -10.40 -5.53 16.63
CA LEU A 183 -11.79 -5.96 16.77
C LEU A 183 -11.91 -7.16 17.72
N MET A 184 -10.99 -8.12 17.66
CA MET A 184 -10.96 -9.27 18.58
C MET A 184 -10.75 -8.84 20.03
N GLU A 185 -9.87 -7.87 20.29
CA GLU A 185 -9.64 -7.31 21.63
C GLU A 185 -10.92 -6.71 22.23
N VAL A 186 -11.68 -5.93 21.45
CA VAL A 186 -12.96 -5.36 21.91
C VAL A 186 -14.02 -6.44 22.12
N ALA A 187 -14.12 -7.39 21.19
CA ALA A 187 -15.07 -8.50 21.32
C ALA A 187 -14.79 -9.40 22.51
N ALA A 188 -13.51 -9.58 22.87
CA ALA A 188 -13.06 -10.36 24.03
C ALA A 188 -13.17 -9.56 25.36
N GLY A 189 -13.36 -8.23 25.28
CA GLY A 189 -13.40 -7.35 26.46
C GLY A 189 -12.03 -7.09 27.09
N THR A 190 -10.93 -7.31 26.34
CA THR A 190 -9.56 -6.98 26.77
C THR A 190 -9.20 -5.53 26.49
N SER A 191 -9.89 -4.92 25.52
CA SER A 191 -9.91 -3.47 25.30
C SER A 191 -11.35 -2.96 25.31
N ASP A 192 -11.54 -1.70 25.73
CA ASP A 192 -12.87 -1.08 25.82
C ASP A 192 -13.39 -0.67 24.43
N ALA A 193 -12.49 -0.25 23.55
CA ALA A 193 -12.79 0.27 22.22
C ALA A 193 -11.64 -0.03 21.24
N ALA A 194 -11.90 0.19 19.96
CA ALA A 194 -10.89 0.19 18.91
C ALA A 194 -11.02 1.42 18.03
N ILE A 195 -9.93 1.81 17.38
CA ILE A 195 -9.94 2.76 16.27
C ILE A 195 -9.50 1.99 15.03
N ILE A 196 -10.39 1.93 14.03
CA ILE A 196 -10.17 1.22 12.77
C ILE A 196 -10.69 2.04 11.59
N ASP A 197 -10.37 1.58 10.39
CA ASP A 197 -10.89 2.17 9.16
C ASP A 197 -12.40 1.94 9.02
N SER A 198 -13.10 2.97 8.54
CA SER A 198 -14.56 2.92 8.36
C SER A 198 -15.00 1.87 7.34
N LEU A 199 -14.18 1.56 6.33
CA LEU A 199 -14.48 0.51 5.35
C LEU A 199 -14.42 -0.88 6.02
N MET A 200 -13.45 -1.14 6.89
CA MET A 200 -13.42 -2.37 7.69
C MET A 200 -14.63 -2.43 8.65
N ALA A 201 -14.92 -1.34 9.35
CA ALA A 201 -16.07 -1.29 10.26
C ALA A 201 -17.38 -1.59 9.51
N GLY A 202 -17.56 -1.04 8.32
CA GLY A 202 -18.73 -1.29 7.48
C GLY A 202 -18.88 -2.75 7.04
N ALA A 203 -17.77 -3.45 6.83
CA ALA A 203 -17.77 -4.86 6.42
C ALA A 203 -17.92 -5.84 7.60
N MET A 204 -17.28 -5.55 8.74
CA MET A 204 -17.09 -6.53 9.81
C MET A 204 -17.90 -6.28 11.08
N VAL A 205 -18.44 -5.06 11.28
CA VAL A 205 -19.07 -4.62 12.53
C VAL A 205 -20.57 -4.38 12.36
N GLY A 206 -21.37 -4.89 13.30
CA GLY A 206 -22.80 -4.70 13.33
C GLY A 206 -23.61 -5.95 13.01
N GLU A 207 -24.94 -5.82 13.04
CA GLU A 207 -25.86 -6.93 12.81
C GLU A 207 -25.61 -7.61 11.45
N GLY A 208 -25.53 -8.93 11.45
CA GLY A 208 -25.30 -9.74 10.26
C GLY A 208 -23.83 -9.92 9.88
N THR A 209 -22.90 -9.39 10.66
CA THR A 209 -21.44 -9.53 10.46
C THR A 209 -20.81 -10.44 11.51
N GLY A 210 -19.48 -10.65 11.38
CA GLY A 210 -18.72 -11.43 12.35
C GLY A 210 -18.68 -10.81 13.76
N TYR A 211 -18.90 -9.49 13.87
CA TYR A 211 -18.92 -8.74 15.12
C TYR A 211 -20.28 -8.08 15.38
N ALA A 212 -21.33 -8.89 15.42
CA ALA A 212 -22.72 -8.44 15.57
C ALA A 212 -23.01 -7.67 16.89
N ASN A 213 -22.19 -7.88 17.92
CA ASN A 213 -22.33 -7.22 19.22
C ASN A 213 -21.50 -5.94 19.36
N LEU A 214 -20.77 -5.57 18.31
CA LEU A 214 -20.04 -4.32 18.22
C LEU A 214 -20.76 -3.32 17.33
N THR A 215 -20.46 -2.05 17.52
CA THR A 215 -20.91 -0.95 16.65
C THR A 215 -19.85 0.12 16.58
N TYR A 216 -19.91 1.01 15.60
CA TYR A 216 -19.06 2.17 15.55
C TYR A 216 -19.89 3.45 15.72
N THR A 217 -19.33 4.44 16.40
CA THR A 217 -20.07 5.61 16.89
C THR A 217 -19.55 6.92 16.33
N ILE A 218 -18.23 7.16 16.40
CA ILE A 218 -17.61 8.45 16.10
C ILE A 218 -16.69 8.29 14.90
N GLY A 219 -16.84 9.18 13.88
CA GLY A 219 -15.81 9.42 12.88
C GLY A 219 -14.82 10.45 13.41
N LEU A 220 -13.53 10.15 13.36
CA LEU A 220 -12.47 10.99 13.91
C LEU A 220 -11.88 11.95 12.87
N ASN A 221 -11.88 11.55 11.60
CA ASN A 221 -11.30 12.30 10.49
C ASN A 221 -11.97 11.94 9.17
N ASP A 222 -11.56 12.64 8.11
CA ASP A 222 -11.74 12.24 6.71
C ASP A 222 -10.37 11.98 6.12
N GLU A 223 -10.19 10.88 5.41
CA GLU A 223 -8.91 10.48 4.81
C GLU A 223 -9.09 9.80 3.46
N GLU A 224 -8.00 9.61 2.74
CA GLU A 224 -7.98 9.00 1.42
C GLU A 224 -6.93 7.90 1.36
N TYR A 225 -7.20 6.83 0.60
CA TYR A 225 -6.26 5.76 0.33
C TYR A 225 -5.48 6.00 -0.96
N GLY A 226 -4.21 5.64 -0.93
CA GLY A 226 -3.34 5.54 -2.08
C GLY A 226 -2.46 4.29 -1.99
N VAL A 227 -1.76 3.99 -3.07
CA VAL A 227 -0.78 2.91 -3.14
C VAL A 227 0.62 3.50 -3.08
N GLY A 228 1.49 2.90 -2.27
CA GLY A 228 2.86 3.36 -2.06
C GLY A 228 3.86 2.49 -2.81
N PHE A 229 4.75 3.15 -3.56
CA PHE A 229 5.92 2.57 -4.20
C PHE A 229 7.20 3.18 -3.63
N ARG A 230 8.35 2.55 -3.89
CA ARG A 230 9.67 3.13 -3.55
C ARG A 230 9.79 4.57 -4.08
N LYS A 231 10.48 5.40 -3.34
CA LYS A 231 10.64 6.82 -3.71
C LYS A 231 11.24 6.96 -5.11
N GLY A 232 10.54 7.70 -5.97
CA GLY A 232 10.94 7.90 -7.37
C GLY A 232 10.61 6.75 -8.33
N SER A 233 9.81 5.76 -7.89
CA SER A 233 9.38 4.64 -8.72
C SER A 233 8.49 5.08 -9.88
N ASP A 234 8.80 4.57 -11.07
CA ASP A 234 7.99 4.76 -12.29
C ASP A 234 6.69 3.94 -12.28
N LEU A 235 6.57 2.92 -11.42
CA LEU A 235 5.32 2.19 -11.21
C LEU A 235 4.18 3.08 -10.71
N THR A 236 4.48 4.20 -10.04
CA THR A 236 3.47 5.14 -9.57
C THR A 236 2.65 5.73 -10.71
N GLU A 237 3.31 6.16 -11.78
CA GLU A 237 2.64 6.70 -12.97
C GLU A 237 1.89 5.60 -13.73
N GLU A 238 2.48 4.40 -13.84
CA GLU A 238 1.83 3.25 -14.47
C GLU A 238 0.51 2.89 -13.75
N LEU A 239 0.51 2.86 -12.41
CA LEU A 239 -0.71 2.58 -11.65
C LEU A 239 -1.74 3.71 -11.73
N ASN A 240 -1.32 4.98 -11.73
CA ASN A 240 -2.24 6.10 -11.96
C ASN A 240 -2.92 6.01 -13.33
N ASN A 241 -2.18 5.63 -14.38
CA ASN A 241 -2.74 5.40 -15.71
C ASN A 241 -3.71 4.20 -15.74
N PHE A 242 -3.40 3.13 -15.00
CA PHE A 242 -4.29 1.99 -14.84
C PHE A 242 -5.58 2.40 -14.10
N PHE A 243 -5.50 3.15 -13.00
CA PHE A 243 -6.67 3.66 -12.28
C PHE A 243 -7.56 4.51 -13.20
N LYS A 244 -6.95 5.41 -13.96
CA LYS A 244 -7.69 6.25 -14.91
C LYS A 244 -8.42 5.43 -15.96
N SER A 245 -7.77 4.42 -16.56
CA SER A 245 -8.39 3.58 -17.57
C SER A 245 -9.46 2.66 -17.01
N SER A 246 -9.23 2.02 -15.87
CA SER A 246 -10.18 1.12 -15.21
C SER A 246 -11.39 1.85 -14.63
N TYR A 247 -11.21 3.10 -14.20
CA TYR A 247 -12.32 3.96 -13.81
C TYR A 247 -13.17 4.35 -15.03
N ALA A 248 -12.53 4.74 -16.13
CA ALA A 248 -13.21 5.17 -17.35
C ALA A 248 -13.98 4.05 -18.06
N ASP A 249 -13.48 2.81 -18.03
CA ASP A 249 -14.14 1.65 -18.64
C ASP A 249 -15.13 0.94 -17.71
N GLY A 250 -15.19 1.35 -16.44
CA GLY A 250 -16.10 0.82 -15.42
C GLY A 250 -15.63 -0.46 -14.73
N SER A 251 -14.45 -0.99 -15.05
CA SER A 251 -13.94 -2.22 -14.42
C SER A 251 -13.60 -2.01 -12.94
N MET A 252 -13.09 -0.85 -12.57
CA MET A 252 -12.85 -0.48 -11.17
C MET A 252 -14.15 -0.43 -10.36
N GLU A 253 -15.22 0.15 -10.93
CA GLU A 253 -16.53 0.21 -10.29
C GLU A 253 -17.12 -1.19 -10.10
N GLN A 254 -16.98 -2.08 -11.09
CA GLN A 254 -17.47 -3.47 -10.97
C GLN A 254 -16.77 -4.23 -9.83
N ILE A 255 -15.47 -4.02 -9.65
CA ILE A 255 -14.73 -4.61 -8.54
C ILE A 255 -15.21 -3.99 -7.22
N ALA A 256 -15.39 -2.66 -7.17
CA ALA A 256 -15.89 -1.98 -5.98
C ALA A 256 -17.30 -2.45 -5.56
N GLU A 257 -18.20 -2.63 -6.52
CA GLU A 257 -19.54 -3.18 -6.27
C GLU A 257 -19.51 -4.61 -5.70
N LYS A 258 -18.57 -5.45 -6.20
CA LYS A 258 -18.37 -6.82 -5.71
C LYS A 258 -18.08 -6.85 -4.20
N TYR A 259 -17.37 -5.86 -3.69
CA TYR A 259 -16.96 -5.77 -2.30
C TYR A 259 -17.73 -4.71 -1.48
N GLY A 260 -18.72 -4.06 -2.09
CA GLY A 260 -19.60 -3.10 -1.40
C GLY A 260 -18.95 -1.76 -1.08
N VAL A 261 -17.86 -1.40 -1.75
CA VAL A 261 -17.09 -0.17 -1.49
C VAL A 261 -17.26 0.91 -2.57
N GLN A 262 -18.18 0.71 -3.53
CA GLN A 262 -18.38 1.62 -4.66
C GLN A 262 -18.64 3.07 -4.25
N ALA A 263 -19.30 3.31 -3.11
CA ALA A 263 -19.55 4.65 -2.61
C ALA A 263 -18.27 5.39 -2.14
N ALA A 264 -17.20 4.66 -1.88
CA ALA A 264 -15.93 5.21 -1.43
C ALA A 264 -14.95 5.50 -2.57
N VAL A 265 -15.20 4.99 -3.79
CA VAL A 265 -14.31 5.17 -4.94
C VAL A 265 -14.21 6.64 -5.33
N VAL A 266 -12.98 7.11 -5.52
CA VAL A 266 -12.67 8.47 -5.96
C VAL A 266 -12.55 8.52 -7.48
N GLU A 267 -13.15 9.55 -8.09
CA GLU A 267 -13.05 9.79 -9.54
C GLU A 267 -11.60 9.93 -9.98
N GLN A 268 -11.21 9.17 -11.01
CA GLN A 268 -9.87 9.21 -11.60
C GLN A 268 -9.85 10.08 -12.86
N LYS A 269 -9.00 11.13 -12.90
CA LYS A 269 -8.92 12.15 -13.97
C LYS A 269 -7.66 12.04 -14.82
#